data_0ff010c7cdc83a3abb4346510feda7f4
#
_entry.id   0ff010c7cdc83a3abb4346510feda7f4
#
_cell.length_a   1.000
_cell.length_b   1.000
_cell.length_c   1.000
_cell.angle_alpha   90.00
_cell.angle_beta   90.00
_cell.angle_gamma   90.00
#
_symmetry.space_group_name_H-M   'P 1'
#
loop_
_entity.id
_entity.type
_entity.pdbx_description
1 polymer ?
#
loop_
_entity_poly.entity_id
_entity_poly.type
_entity_poly.pdbx_seq_one_letter_code
_entity_poly.pdbx_strand_id
1 'polypeptide(L)'
;MKLLNRTLIAIALIAFALAFVTINYKTLPTHNTSQTHFDTIVILGTPTRSDGIPSPEQRERVLEGIREYKAGVAPHIIMTGGPAHNSFIEAHTMAQFAATQGVPASDILEEPQALNTIQNIYYSAQLMHQHNWSSAEVISSPHHLGRTALILKTFDTTQPALSIDWHTHPAPWPNEYSIPHKLLLDYAEALRCLQLRIHGFPSSKFLPAH
;
A
#
# COMPACT_ATOMS: atom_id res chain seq x y z
N MET A 1 48.74 1.20 -2.63
CA MET A 1 48.11 0.19 -3.48
C MET A 1 47.12 -0.73 -2.73
N LYS A 2 47.51 -1.51 -1.73
CA LYS A 2 46.62 -2.46 -1.01
C LYS A 2 45.40 -1.81 -0.34
N LEU A 3 45.51 -0.62 0.24
CA LEU A 3 44.42 0.10 0.88
C LEU A 3 43.39 0.61 -0.16
N LEU A 4 43.89 1.24 -1.24
CA LEU A 4 43.06 1.72 -2.36
C LEU A 4 42.25 0.60 -2.98
N ASN A 5 42.83 -0.58 -3.23
CA ASN A 5 42.12 -1.74 -3.75
C ASN A 5 41.03 -2.25 -2.79
N ARG A 6 41.28 -2.24 -1.47
CA ARG A 6 40.27 -2.61 -0.47
C ARG A 6 39.07 -1.65 -0.46
N THR A 7 39.36 -0.35 -0.57
CA THR A 7 38.30 0.68 -0.65
C THR A 7 37.46 0.52 -1.92
N LEU A 8 38.10 0.30 -3.08
CA LEU A 8 37.37 0.07 -4.34
C LEU A 8 36.52 -1.20 -4.31
N ILE A 9 37.02 -2.29 -3.72
CA ILE A 9 36.24 -3.51 -3.54
C ILE A 9 35.03 -3.26 -2.62
N ALA A 10 35.21 -2.54 -1.51
CA ALA A 10 34.09 -2.22 -0.62
C ALA A 10 33.01 -1.38 -1.31
N ILE A 11 33.42 -0.37 -2.09
CA ILE A 11 32.48 0.45 -2.88
C ILE A 11 31.73 -0.41 -3.90
N ALA A 12 32.42 -1.30 -4.61
CA ALA A 12 31.79 -2.18 -5.58
C ALA A 12 30.77 -3.15 -4.94
N LEU A 13 31.10 -3.70 -3.77
CA LEU A 13 30.17 -4.56 -3.03
C LEU A 13 28.94 -3.80 -2.53
N ILE A 14 29.11 -2.58 -2.05
CA ILE A 14 28.00 -1.71 -1.65
C ILE A 14 27.11 -1.40 -2.88
N ALA A 15 27.71 -0.99 -4.00
CA ALA A 15 26.99 -0.69 -5.22
C ALA A 15 26.22 -1.91 -5.74
N PHE A 16 26.83 -3.11 -5.68
CA PHE A 16 26.17 -4.36 -6.04
C PHE A 16 24.98 -4.68 -5.12
N ALA A 17 25.15 -4.54 -3.79
CA ALA A 17 24.08 -4.77 -2.83
C ALA A 17 22.91 -3.80 -3.05
N LEU A 18 23.21 -2.52 -3.30
CA LEU A 18 22.22 -1.51 -3.60
C LEU A 18 21.45 -1.82 -4.89
N ALA A 19 22.16 -2.20 -5.96
CA ALA A 19 21.57 -2.60 -7.22
C ALA A 19 20.68 -3.86 -7.06
N PHE A 20 21.16 -4.86 -6.34
CA PHE A 20 20.43 -6.09 -6.07
C PHE A 20 19.10 -5.82 -5.36
N VAL A 21 19.09 -5.01 -4.29
CA VAL A 21 17.88 -4.63 -3.56
C VAL A 21 16.91 -3.88 -4.48
N THR A 22 17.42 -2.90 -5.25
CA THR A 22 16.61 -2.09 -6.17
C THR A 22 15.96 -2.95 -7.28
N ILE A 23 16.73 -3.86 -7.87
CA ILE A 23 16.22 -4.76 -8.91
C ILE A 23 15.13 -5.67 -8.33
N ASN A 24 15.38 -6.28 -7.17
CA ASN A 24 14.38 -7.12 -6.51
C ASN A 24 13.08 -6.39 -6.20
N TYR A 25 13.15 -5.11 -5.81
CA TYR A 25 11.98 -4.29 -5.56
C TYR A 25 11.22 -3.96 -6.86
N LYS A 26 11.94 -3.53 -7.90
CA LYS A 26 11.33 -3.18 -9.19
C LYS A 26 10.75 -4.36 -9.96
N THR A 27 11.13 -5.59 -9.63
CA THR A 27 10.57 -6.81 -10.23
C THR A 27 9.31 -7.33 -9.53
N LEU A 28 8.83 -6.63 -8.49
CA LEU A 28 7.55 -7.00 -7.86
C LEU A 28 6.39 -6.69 -8.81
N PRO A 29 5.44 -7.61 -8.97
CA PRO A 29 4.24 -7.34 -9.75
C PRO A 29 3.41 -6.29 -9.03
N THR A 30 3.08 -5.19 -9.70
CA THR A 30 2.30 -4.10 -9.14
C THR A 30 0.83 -4.17 -9.52
N HIS A 31 0.43 -5.18 -10.31
CA HIS A 31 -0.96 -5.47 -10.66
C HIS A 31 -1.10 -6.91 -11.14
N ASN A 32 -2.26 -7.52 -10.98
CA ASN A 32 -2.59 -8.87 -11.44
C ASN A 32 -3.60 -8.87 -12.60
N THR A 33 -4.22 -7.74 -12.90
CA THR A 33 -5.20 -7.56 -13.99
C THR A 33 -4.83 -6.40 -14.91
N SER A 34 -5.28 -6.45 -16.16
CA SER A 34 -5.26 -5.34 -17.12
C SER A 34 -6.54 -4.51 -17.11
N GLN A 35 -7.48 -4.80 -16.21
CA GLN A 35 -8.73 -4.08 -16.06
C GLN A 35 -8.46 -2.62 -15.67
N THR A 36 -9.28 -1.70 -16.19
CA THR A 36 -9.16 -0.25 -15.96
C THR A 36 -10.39 0.36 -15.26
N HIS A 37 -11.45 -0.47 -15.05
CA HIS A 37 -12.63 -0.10 -14.29
C HIS A 37 -12.90 -1.21 -13.28
N PHE A 38 -13.16 -0.83 -12.04
CA PHE A 38 -13.25 -1.72 -10.89
C PHE A 38 -14.58 -1.54 -10.16
N ASP A 39 -14.92 -2.49 -9.31
CA ASP A 39 -16.09 -2.38 -8.43
C ASP A 39 -15.84 -1.35 -7.33
N THR A 40 -14.59 -1.23 -6.86
CA THR A 40 -14.22 -0.28 -5.82
C THR A 40 -12.76 0.18 -5.92
N ILE A 41 -12.48 1.35 -5.34
CA ILE A 41 -11.12 1.82 -5.02
C ILE A 41 -10.86 1.51 -3.55
N VAL A 42 -9.74 0.86 -3.24
CA VAL A 42 -9.30 0.60 -1.86
C VAL A 42 -8.14 1.51 -1.51
N ILE A 43 -8.33 2.44 -0.57
CA ILE A 43 -7.28 3.36 -0.11
C ILE A 43 -6.69 2.81 1.19
N LEU A 44 -5.43 2.39 1.13
CA LEU A 44 -4.75 1.83 2.30
C LEU A 44 -4.42 2.91 3.33
N GLY A 45 -4.70 2.61 4.59
CA GLY A 45 -4.37 3.45 5.72
C GLY A 45 -2.87 3.72 5.88
N THR A 46 -2.58 4.82 6.53
CA THR A 46 -1.26 5.25 7.00
C THR A 46 -1.46 6.17 8.20
N PRO A 47 -0.49 6.31 9.12
CA PRO A 47 -0.71 6.99 10.38
C PRO A 47 -1.35 8.38 10.24
N THR A 48 -2.45 8.59 10.94
CA THR A 48 -3.04 9.91 11.18
C THR A 48 -2.12 10.72 12.10
N ARG A 49 -2.03 12.02 11.94
CA ARG A 49 -1.29 12.90 12.84
C ARG A 49 -1.89 12.89 14.25
N SER A 50 -1.07 13.26 15.24
CA SER A 50 -1.50 13.32 16.64
C SER A 50 -2.59 14.36 16.93
N ASP A 51 -2.83 15.30 16.02
CA ASP A 51 -3.90 16.30 16.06
C ASP A 51 -5.18 15.85 15.33
N GLY A 52 -5.23 14.61 14.82
CA GLY A 52 -6.39 14.05 14.12
C GLY A 52 -6.52 14.48 12.65
N ILE A 53 -5.60 15.28 12.15
CA ILE A 53 -5.58 15.71 10.74
C ILE A 53 -4.85 14.65 9.90
N PRO A 54 -5.23 14.43 8.62
CA PRO A 54 -4.50 13.52 7.75
C PRO A 54 -3.01 13.86 7.66
N SER A 55 -2.14 12.85 7.79
CA SER A 55 -0.72 13.04 7.51
C SER A 55 -0.50 13.36 6.02
N PRO A 56 0.68 13.90 5.64
CA PRO A 56 0.95 14.19 4.24
C PRO A 56 0.72 13.00 3.30
N GLU A 57 1.16 11.80 3.70
CA GLU A 57 0.92 10.59 2.91
C GLU A 57 -0.55 10.19 2.86
N GLN A 58 -1.26 10.27 4.00
CA GLN A 58 -2.67 9.95 4.08
C GLN A 58 -3.49 10.87 3.18
N ARG A 59 -3.17 12.18 3.19
CA ARG A 59 -3.78 13.19 2.33
C ARG A 59 -3.59 12.85 0.85
N GLU A 60 -2.36 12.55 0.41
CA GLU A 60 -2.09 12.26 -1.00
C GLU A 60 -2.78 10.97 -1.46
N ARG A 61 -2.83 9.92 -0.62
CA ARG A 61 -3.57 8.69 -0.95
C ARG A 61 -5.07 8.98 -1.16
N VAL A 62 -5.68 9.75 -0.26
CA VAL A 62 -7.10 10.11 -0.39
C VAL A 62 -7.35 10.98 -1.61
N LEU A 63 -6.52 12.00 -1.87
CA LEU A 63 -6.66 12.85 -3.05
C LEU A 63 -6.50 12.07 -4.35
N GLU A 64 -5.60 11.06 -4.40
CA GLU A 64 -5.49 10.19 -5.56
C GLU A 64 -6.75 9.36 -5.75
N GLY A 65 -7.24 8.70 -4.70
CA GLY A 65 -8.48 7.94 -4.77
C GLY A 65 -9.68 8.78 -5.22
N ILE A 66 -9.73 10.05 -4.82
CA ILE A 66 -10.76 10.98 -5.29
C ILE A 66 -10.59 11.30 -6.78
N ARG A 67 -9.34 11.41 -7.29
CA ARG A 67 -9.11 11.61 -8.73
C ARG A 67 -9.61 10.43 -9.55
N GLU A 68 -9.26 9.21 -9.14
CA GLU A 68 -9.70 7.98 -9.80
C GLU A 68 -11.23 7.80 -9.71
N TYR A 69 -11.82 8.07 -8.55
CA TYR A 69 -13.28 8.08 -8.39
C TYR A 69 -13.97 9.07 -9.34
N LYS A 70 -13.49 10.30 -9.41
CA LYS A 70 -14.03 11.35 -10.31
C LYS A 70 -13.78 11.03 -11.79
N ALA A 71 -12.74 10.30 -12.11
CA ALA A 71 -12.47 9.77 -13.46
C ALA A 71 -13.37 8.59 -13.84
N GLY A 72 -14.17 8.06 -12.88
CA GLY A 72 -15.07 6.95 -13.12
C GLY A 72 -14.42 5.59 -13.12
N VAL A 73 -13.23 5.47 -12.52
CA VAL A 73 -12.49 4.19 -12.40
C VAL A 73 -13.29 3.19 -11.56
N ALA A 74 -13.93 3.65 -10.48
CA ALA A 74 -14.88 2.85 -9.71
C ALA A 74 -15.95 3.74 -9.05
N PRO A 75 -17.17 3.21 -8.79
CA PRO A 75 -18.27 3.97 -8.18
C PRO A 75 -18.16 4.07 -6.65
N HIS A 76 -17.30 3.28 -6.00
CA HIS A 76 -17.21 3.20 -4.55
C HIS A 76 -15.75 3.30 -4.09
N ILE A 77 -15.56 3.77 -2.85
CA ILE A 77 -14.24 3.87 -2.20
C ILE A 77 -14.29 3.15 -0.85
N ILE A 78 -13.38 2.22 -0.61
CA ILE A 78 -13.10 1.66 0.72
C ILE A 78 -11.92 2.42 1.33
N MET A 79 -12.12 3.02 2.50
CA MET A 79 -11.07 3.58 3.35
C MET A 79 -10.73 2.52 4.41
N THR A 80 -9.51 1.99 4.42
CA THR A 80 -9.14 0.92 5.36
C THR A 80 -8.02 1.34 6.30
N GLY A 81 -8.14 1.03 7.58
CA GLY A 81 -7.15 1.27 8.63
C GLY A 81 -7.78 1.64 9.97
N GLY A 82 -7.40 0.90 11.00
CA GLY A 82 -7.79 1.13 12.38
C GLY A 82 -6.83 2.06 13.14
N PRO A 83 -6.88 2.08 14.48
CA PRO A 83 -6.03 2.91 15.33
C PRO A 83 -4.67 2.23 15.58
N ALA A 84 -3.91 1.94 14.51
CA ALA A 84 -2.67 1.17 14.57
C ALA A 84 -1.51 1.91 15.24
N HIS A 85 -1.49 3.26 15.18
CA HIS A 85 -0.34 4.06 15.61
C HIS A 85 -0.67 5.08 16.71
N ASN A 86 -1.94 5.44 16.83
CA ASN A 86 -2.47 6.36 17.85
C ASN A 86 -3.96 6.08 18.05
N SER A 87 -4.67 6.93 18.79
CA SER A 87 -6.11 6.74 19.07
C SER A 87 -7.04 7.05 17.89
N PHE A 88 -6.54 7.59 16.79
CA PHE A 88 -7.36 7.92 15.63
C PHE A 88 -7.51 6.71 14.70
N ILE A 89 -8.75 6.45 14.28
CA ILE A 89 -9.06 5.45 13.26
C ILE A 89 -8.70 6.04 11.90
N GLU A 90 -7.72 5.45 11.23
CA GLU A 90 -7.17 5.96 9.96
C GLU A 90 -8.27 6.04 8.89
N ALA A 91 -9.10 4.99 8.76
CA ALA A 91 -10.23 4.95 7.83
C ALA A 91 -11.19 6.12 8.04
N HIS A 92 -11.54 6.42 9.29
CA HIS A 92 -12.45 7.51 9.62
C HIS A 92 -11.87 8.89 9.27
N THR A 93 -10.60 9.12 9.60
CA THR A 93 -9.91 10.37 9.24
C THR A 93 -9.89 10.56 7.71
N MET A 94 -9.62 9.50 6.95
CA MET A 94 -9.62 9.54 5.50
C MET A 94 -11.01 9.80 4.91
N ALA A 95 -12.04 9.13 5.44
CA ALA A 95 -13.42 9.28 4.99
C ALA A 95 -13.94 10.71 5.24
N GLN A 96 -13.69 11.25 6.42
CA GLN A 96 -14.03 12.64 6.75
C GLN A 96 -13.34 13.61 5.78
N PHE A 97 -12.05 13.42 5.51
CA PHE A 97 -11.33 14.26 4.58
C PHE A 97 -11.90 14.14 3.16
N ALA A 98 -12.19 12.94 2.66
CA ALA A 98 -12.79 12.73 1.34
C ALA A 98 -14.16 13.42 1.21
N ALA A 99 -14.98 13.37 2.26
CA ALA A 99 -16.28 14.05 2.29
C ALA A 99 -16.11 15.59 2.14
N THR A 100 -15.09 16.18 2.78
CA THR A 100 -14.78 17.61 2.60
C THR A 100 -14.35 17.96 1.17
N GLN A 101 -13.87 16.97 0.40
CA GLN A 101 -13.48 17.13 -1.01
C GLN A 101 -14.64 16.82 -1.97
N GLY A 102 -15.85 16.60 -1.46
CA GLY A 102 -17.07 16.44 -2.22
C GLY A 102 -17.38 15.01 -2.68
N VAL A 103 -16.77 13.99 -2.08
CA VAL A 103 -17.20 12.60 -2.28
C VAL A 103 -18.45 12.35 -1.42
N PRO A 104 -19.56 11.83 -2.01
CA PRO A 104 -20.73 11.50 -1.23
C PRO A 104 -20.43 10.43 -0.18
N ALA A 105 -20.94 10.61 1.04
CA ALA A 105 -20.73 9.63 2.11
C ALA A 105 -21.33 8.25 1.79
N SER A 106 -22.36 8.20 0.92
CA SER A 106 -22.93 6.93 0.43
C SER A 106 -21.97 6.09 -0.40
N ASP A 107 -20.96 6.70 -0.97
CA ASP A 107 -20.01 6.06 -1.89
C ASP A 107 -18.71 5.68 -1.17
N ILE A 108 -18.60 6.02 0.13
CA ILE A 108 -17.45 5.73 0.99
C ILE A 108 -17.82 4.64 1.99
N LEU A 109 -17.01 3.58 2.04
CA LEU A 109 -17.07 2.53 3.06
C LEU A 109 -15.83 2.62 3.94
N GLU A 110 -16.03 2.53 5.25
CA GLU A 110 -14.94 2.53 6.22
C GLU A 110 -14.66 1.11 6.72
N GLU A 111 -13.39 0.70 6.69
CA GLU A 111 -12.91 -0.51 7.35
C GLU A 111 -11.99 -0.09 8.53
N PRO A 112 -12.50 -0.08 9.77
CA PRO A 112 -11.82 0.52 10.91
C PRO A 112 -11.01 -0.46 11.77
N GLN A 113 -10.86 -1.74 11.39
CA GLN A 113 -10.30 -2.78 12.25
C GLN A 113 -8.82 -3.08 11.97
N ALA A 114 -8.35 -2.80 10.76
CA ALA A 114 -7.02 -3.19 10.32
C ALA A 114 -5.91 -2.45 11.08
N LEU A 115 -4.93 -3.19 11.60
CA LEU A 115 -3.77 -2.67 12.32
C LEU A 115 -2.46 -2.78 11.53
N ASN A 116 -2.50 -3.32 10.33
CA ASN A 116 -1.36 -3.45 9.42
C ASN A 116 -1.85 -3.75 8.00
N THR A 117 -0.93 -3.72 7.02
CA THR A 117 -1.27 -3.87 5.60
C THR A 117 -1.92 -5.21 5.27
N ILE A 118 -1.54 -6.31 5.94
CA ILE A 118 -2.16 -7.63 5.71
C ILE A 118 -3.64 -7.58 6.13
N GLN A 119 -3.91 -6.98 7.28
CA GLN A 119 -5.28 -6.80 7.77
C GLN A 119 -6.09 -5.84 6.91
N ASN A 120 -5.46 -4.75 6.39
CA ASN A 120 -6.12 -3.87 5.44
C ASN A 120 -6.65 -4.66 4.24
N ILE A 121 -5.82 -5.51 3.63
CA ILE A 121 -6.23 -6.34 2.48
C ILE A 121 -7.30 -7.36 2.89
N TYR A 122 -7.09 -8.07 3.99
CA TYR A 122 -8.02 -9.10 4.45
C TYR A 122 -9.43 -8.54 4.73
N TYR A 123 -9.52 -7.47 5.53
CA TYR A 123 -10.84 -6.90 5.86
C TYR A 123 -11.47 -6.17 4.70
N SER A 124 -10.69 -5.52 3.82
CA SER A 124 -11.23 -4.97 2.57
C SER A 124 -11.79 -6.06 1.66
N ALA A 125 -11.10 -7.19 1.50
CA ALA A 125 -11.60 -8.31 0.72
C ALA A 125 -12.90 -8.88 1.31
N GLN A 126 -13.01 -9.02 2.64
CA GLN A 126 -14.25 -9.43 3.29
C GLN A 126 -15.39 -8.45 3.02
N LEU A 127 -15.12 -7.14 3.12
CA LEU A 127 -16.11 -6.10 2.84
C LEU A 127 -16.54 -6.14 1.37
N MET A 128 -15.62 -6.33 0.45
CA MET A 128 -15.92 -6.50 -0.98
C MET A 128 -16.81 -7.71 -1.24
N HIS A 129 -16.52 -8.84 -0.61
CA HIS A 129 -17.35 -10.04 -0.72
C HIS A 129 -18.79 -9.83 -0.22
N GLN A 130 -18.97 -9.06 0.86
CA GLN A 130 -20.32 -8.72 1.37
C GLN A 130 -21.14 -7.91 0.36
N HIS A 131 -20.46 -7.14 -0.50
CA HIS A 131 -21.07 -6.34 -1.57
C HIS A 131 -21.08 -7.06 -2.93
N ASN A 132 -20.61 -8.31 -3.02
CA ASN A 132 -20.43 -9.05 -4.27
C ASN A 132 -19.49 -8.35 -5.27
N TRP A 133 -18.48 -7.64 -4.75
CA TRP A 133 -17.43 -7.02 -5.54
C TRP A 133 -16.25 -7.96 -5.71
N SER A 134 -15.67 -8.00 -6.89
CA SER A 134 -14.63 -8.94 -7.29
C SER A 134 -13.37 -8.26 -7.83
N SER A 135 -13.40 -6.94 -8.01
CA SER A 135 -12.29 -6.19 -8.59
C SER A 135 -12.03 -4.89 -7.84
N ALA A 136 -10.74 -4.53 -7.65
CA ALA A 136 -10.34 -3.33 -6.94
C ALA A 136 -9.08 -2.66 -7.50
N GLU A 137 -9.09 -1.32 -7.52
CA GLU A 137 -7.87 -0.54 -7.59
C GLU A 137 -7.39 -0.20 -6.19
N VAL A 138 -6.15 -0.60 -5.86
CA VAL A 138 -5.56 -0.44 -4.52
C VAL A 138 -4.58 0.72 -4.53
N ILE A 139 -4.92 1.80 -3.82
CA ILE A 139 -4.10 3.02 -3.75
C ILE A 139 -3.22 3.03 -2.51
N SER A 140 -1.93 3.31 -2.73
CA SER A 140 -0.96 3.46 -1.66
C SER A 140 0.17 4.43 -2.05
N SER A 141 1.04 4.77 -1.08
CA SER A 141 2.24 5.58 -1.35
C SER A 141 3.21 4.84 -2.26
N PRO A 142 3.97 5.54 -3.13
CA PRO A 142 4.84 4.91 -4.14
C PRO A 142 5.82 3.90 -3.54
N HIS A 143 6.50 4.24 -2.44
CA HIS A 143 7.44 3.34 -1.76
C HIS A 143 6.77 2.09 -1.17
N HIS A 144 5.47 2.16 -0.83
CA HIS A 144 4.74 1.07 -0.20
C HIS A 144 4.15 0.06 -1.21
N LEU A 145 4.00 0.44 -2.48
CA LEU A 145 3.34 -0.38 -3.51
C LEU A 145 3.96 -1.76 -3.71
N GLY A 146 5.29 -1.85 -3.72
CA GLY A 146 5.96 -3.14 -3.90
C GLY A 146 5.59 -4.13 -2.80
N ARG A 147 5.54 -3.70 -1.53
CA ARG A 147 5.12 -4.54 -0.41
C ARG A 147 3.63 -4.86 -0.46
N THR A 148 2.81 -3.89 -0.85
CA THR A 148 1.36 -4.11 -1.08
C THR A 148 1.15 -5.19 -2.14
N ALA A 149 1.79 -5.09 -3.30
CA ALA A 149 1.69 -6.06 -4.39
C ALA A 149 2.13 -7.47 -3.97
N LEU A 150 3.20 -7.56 -3.16
CA LEU A 150 3.67 -8.83 -2.63
C LEU A 150 2.65 -9.46 -1.68
N ILE A 151 2.01 -8.67 -0.82
CA ILE A 151 0.94 -9.13 0.08
C ILE A 151 -0.27 -9.60 -0.73
N LEU A 152 -0.74 -8.80 -1.69
CA LEU A 152 -1.88 -9.14 -2.54
C LEU A 152 -1.66 -10.47 -3.28
N LYS A 153 -0.49 -10.64 -3.92
CA LYS A 153 -0.14 -11.88 -4.60
C LYS A 153 -0.14 -13.08 -3.65
N THR A 154 0.38 -12.92 -2.44
CA THR A 154 0.41 -14.00 -1.44
C THR A 154 -1.01 -14.29 -0.94
N PHE A 155 -1.82 -13.24 -0.75
CA PHE A 155 -3.20 -13.35 -0.33
C PHE A 155 -4.05 -14.15 -1.33
N ASP A 156 -3.97 -13.85 -2.62
CA ASP A 156 -4.68 -14.55 -3.68
C ASP A 156 -4.37 -16.07 -3.68
N THR A 157 -3.14 -16.43 -3.39
CA THR A 157 -2.73 -17.85 -3.35
C THR A 157 -3.11 -18.56 -2.06
N THR A 158 -3.17 -17.85 -0.93
CA THR A 158 -3.43 -18.45 0.40
C THR A 158 -4.88 -18.35 0.84
N GLN A 159 -5.63 -17.40 0.28
CA GLN A 159 -7.03 -17.13 0.57
C GLN A 159 -7.87 -17.11 -0.73
N PRO A 160 -7.88 -18.19 -1.53
CA PRO A 160 -8.52 -18.18 -2.85
C PRO A 160 -10.02 -17.88 -2.80
N ALA A 161 -10.67 -18.16 -1.66
CA ALA A 161 -12.08 -17.81 -1.45
C ALA A 161 -12.35 -16.30 -1.34
N LEU A 162 -11.30 -15.51 -1.08
CA LEU A 162 -11.35 -14.05 -0.99
C LEU A 162 -10.49 -13.38 -2.08
N SER A 163 -10.09 -14.13 -3.12
CA SER A 163 -9.29 -13.61 -4.22
C SER A 163 -10.10 -12.58 -5.02
N ILE A 164 -9.45 -11.50 -5.41
CA ILE A 164 -10.01 -10.41 -6.21
C ILE A 164 -9.09 -10.04 -7.36
N ASP A 165 -9.66 -9.58 -8.45
CA ASP A 165 -8.91 -8.90 -9.50
C ASP A 165 -8.53 -7.52 -9.00
N TRP A 166 -7.22 -7.27 -8.83
CA TRP A 166 -6.72 -6.02 -8.27
C TRP A 166 -5.67 -5.36 -9.15
N HIS A 167 -5.56 -4.07 -9.01
CA HIS A 167 -4.51 -3.25 -9.60
C HIS A 167 -3.94 -2.32 -8.52
N THR A 168 -2.63 -2.17 -8.42
CA THR A 168 -2.05 -1.18 -7.51
C THR A 168 -1.81 0.13 -8.23
N HIS A 169 -2.21 1.24 -7.61
CA HIS A 169 -2.08 2.58 -8.14
C HIS A 169 -1.28 3.47 -7.18
N PRO A 170 -0.22 4.18 -7.63
CA PRO A 170 0.58 5.04 -6.78
C PRO A 170 -0.10 6.38 -6.53
N ALA A 171 -0.28 6.77 -5.27
CA ALA A 171 -0.50 8.16 -4.94
C ALA A 171 0.76 9.00 -5.23
N PRO A 172 0.65 10.31 -5.48
CA PRO A 172 1.81 11.19 -5.57
C PRO A 172 2.62 11.22 -4.27
N TRP A 173 3.91 11.54 -4.38
CA TRP A 173 4.71 11.87 -3.22
C TRP A 173 4.22 13.20 -2.60
N PRO A 174 4.14 13.28 -1.26
CA PRO A 174 3.88 14.57 -0.61
C PRO A 174 4.93 15.62 -1.02
N ASN A 175 4.46 16.83 -1.31
CA ASN A 175 5.33 17.93 -1.71
C ASN A 175 6.33 18.32 -0.60
N GLU A 176 5.96 18.07 0.65
CA GLU A 176 6.78 18.32 1.83
C GLU A 176 8.00 17.41 1.94
N TYR A 177 8.01 16.29 1.20
CA TYR A 177 9.09 15.30 1.30
C TYR A 177 10.28 15.67 0.43
N SER A 178 11.43 15.83 1.06
CA SER A 178 12.71 16.04 0.36
C SER A 178 13.14 14.77 -0.39
N ILE A 179 13.98 14.94 -1.41
CA ILE A 179 14.53 13.80 -2.18
C ILE A 179 15.24 12.78 -1.29
N PRO A 180 16.10 13.17 -0.33
CA PRO A 180 16.71 12.19 0.58
C PRO A 180 15.70 11.41 1.41
N HIS A 181 14.60 12.05 1.85
CA HIS A 181 13.54 11.38 2.59
C HIS A 181 12.83 10.32 1.71
N LYS A 182 12.46 10.68 0.49
CA LYS A 182 11.84 9.75 -0.48
C LYS A 182 12.73 8.54 -0.73
N LEU A 183 14.01 8.75 -0.98
CA LEU A 183 14.98 7.68 -1.20
C LEU A 183 15.14 6.76 0.03
N LEU A 184 15.12 7.34 1.24
CA LEU A 184 15.18 6.56 2.48
C LEU A 184 13.96 5.63 2.63
N LEU A 185 12.75 6.16 2.36
CA LEU A 185 11.52 5.37 2.41
C LEU A 185 11.51 4.27 1.35
N ASP A 186 11.85 4.58 0.11
CA ASP A 186 11.97 3.60 -0.99
C ASP A 186 12.92 2.46 -0.61
N TYR A 187 14.08 2.83 -0.06
CA TYR A 187 15.10 1.84 0.28
C TYR A 187 14.70 0.97 1.46
N ALA A 188 14.08 1.57 2.48
CA ALA A 188 13.56 0.83 3.63
C ALA A 188 12.49 -0.20 3.21
N GLU A 189 11.57 0.18 2.32
CA GLU A 189 10.56 -0.74 1.80
C GLU A 189 11.16 -1.80 0.87
N ALA A 190 12.14 -1.44 0.05
CA ALA A 190 12.84 -2.41 -0.79
C ALA A 190 13.54 -3.50 0.04
N LEU A 191 14.18 -3.12 1.16
CA LEU A 191 14.76 -4.08 2.10
C LEU A 191 13.71 -4.96 2.76
N ARG A 192 12.57 -4.40 3.19
CA ARG A 192 11.45 -5.17 3.75
C ARG A 192 10.90 -6.18 2.73
N CYS A 193 10.72 -5.77 1.49
CA CYS A 193 10.27 -6.66 0.42
C CYS A 193 11.26 -7.80 0.18
N LEU A 194 12.56 -7.51 0.15
CA LEU A 194 13.60 -8.53 0.02
C LEU A 194 13.57 -9.51 1.20
N GLN A 195 13.45 -9.00 2.43
CA GLN A 195 13.31 -9.82 3.63
C GLN A 195 12.09 -10.75 3.56
N LEU A 196 10.94 -10.23 3.15
CA LEU A 196 9.71 -11.03 3.00
C LEU A 196 9.85 -12.09 1.89
N ARG A 197 10.58 -11.80 0.81
CA ARG A 197 10.85 -12.78 -0.25
C ARG A 197 11.76 -13.92 0.20
N ILE A 198 12.72 -13.64 1.09
CA ILE A 198 13.69 -14.64 1.58
C ILE A 198 13.08 -15.48 2.72
N HIS A 199 12.37 -14.84 3.65
CA HIS A 199 11.90 -15.48 4.88
C HIS A 199 10.41 -15.80 4.86
N GLY A 200 9.65 -15.31 3.87
CA GLY A 200 8.19 -15.42 3.84
C GLY A 200 7.50 -14.47 4.82
N PHE A 201 6.18 -14.55 4.82
CA PHE A 201 5.34 -13.81 5.77
C PHE A 201 5.17 -14.61 7.06
N PRO A 202 5.09 -13.95 8.23
CA PRO A 202 4.71 -14.62 9.46
C PRO A 202 3.32 -15.25 9.32
N SER A 203 3.19 -16.53 9.75
CA SER A 203 1.89 -17.22 9.73
C SER A 203 0.88 -16.50 10.62
N SER A 204 -0.32 -16.29 10.11
CA SER A 204 -1.44 -15.72 10.84
C SER A 204 -2.77 -16.21 10.26
N LYS A 205 -3.89 -15.98 10.98
CA LYS A 205 -5.23 -16.25 10.41
C LYS A 205 -5.56 -15.41 9.16
N PHE A 206 -4.88 -14.28 8.98
CA PHE A 206 -5.09 -13.36 7.86
C PHE A 206 -4.25 -13.75 6.63
N LEU A 207 -3.09 -14.32 6.86
CA LEU A 207 -2.13 -14.73 5.83
C LEU A 207 -1.38 -15.95 6.37
N PRO A 208 -1.91 -17.18 6.17
CA PRO A 208 -1.24 -18.42 6.57
C PRO A 208 0.14 -18.54 5.93
N ALA A 209 1.09 -19.15 6.63
CA ALA A 209 2.40 -19.47 6.05
C ALA A 209 2.26 -20.51 4.93
N HIS A 210 3.11 -20.37 3.93
CA HIS A 210 3.33 -21.35 2.88
C HIS A 210 4.41 -22.33 3.28
#